data_098943fbd0624fb9c2820d78d3832790
#
_entry.id   098943fbd0624fb9c2820d78d3832790
#
_cell.length_a   1.000
_cell.length_b   1.000
_cell.length_c   1.000
_cell.angle_alpha   90.00
_cell.angle_beta   90.00
_cell.angle_gamma   90.00
#
_symmetry.space_group_name_H-M   'P 1'
#
loop_
_entity.id
_entity.type
_entity.pdbx_description
1 polymer ?
#
loop_
_entity_poly.entity_id
_entity_poly.type
_entity_poly.pdbx_seq_one_letter_code
_entity_poly.pdbx_strand_id
1 'polypeptide(L)'
;MALTIALLALIAAICPPARSEAAQAPKGFFGVHPLAAATADYAEMANNDVGFIRTGFVYHQANPGPSVPPAAYDWTNFDAIVAGAAEQGIDVLPVLLGTPGNTERGSTPLDTPEATAAWKDYLTALVRRYGPDGDFWAENPLLTPNPIEDWQVWNEPNSFNNWAKPSPKSYGRLLSISAKTIHGEDPAADIVSAGVISQPVNRRAEDGDVYLKKMLRSKPAAKAADTIAIHPYTGSVKDVKKQIQLTRKVLDKAKLKKTPIWVTEIGWGEGTSSNPLIVSAAKQRKNLRDSFQMMVKERRKLKIGRAVWYQWKDGPDPVCSWCSTSGLLNEDGSTKRLLDEFAAIARR
;
A
#
# COMPACT_ATOMS: atom_id res chain seq x y z
N MET A 1 2.89 33.29 -79.09
CA MET A 1 3.03 33.45 -77.65
C MET A 1 1.99 32.56 -77.02
N ALA A 2 2.35 31.43 -76.50
CA ALA A 2 1.48 30.51 -75.74
C ALA A 2 1.84 30.52 -74.28
N LEU A 3 0.89 30.93 -73.41
CA LEU A 3 1.07 31.01 -71.98
C LEU A 3 0.72 29.69 -71.35
N THR A 4 1.70 29.00 -70.76
CA THR A 4 1.51 27.73 -70.07
C THR A 4 1.23 28.05 -68.58
N ILE A 5 0.02 27.80 -68.10
CA ILE A 5 -0.34 27.92 -66.67
C ILE A 5 0.01 26.61 -65.97
N ALA A 6 0.99 26.63 -65.08
CA ALA A 6 1.34 25.49 -64.23
C ALA A 6 0.43 25.52 -62.97
N LEU A 7 -0.38 24.45 -62.83
CA LEU A 7 -1.24 24.22 -61.67
C LEU A 7 -0.43 23.52 -60.57
N LEU A 8 -0.07 24.24 -59.49
CA LEU A 8 0.54 23.63 -58.31
C LEU A 8 -0.55 23.01 -57.42
N ALA A 9 -0.61 21.70 -57.40
CA ALA A 9 -1.46 20.95 -56.46
C ALA A 9 -0.81 20.91 -55.07
N LEU A 10 -1.40 21.61 -54.11
CA LEU A 10 -0.98 21.58 -52.71
C LEU A 10 -1.50 20.27 -52.08
N ILE A 11 -0.63 19.27 -51.91
CA ILE A 11 -0.96 18.06 -51.15
C ILE A 11 -0.84 18.41 -49.67
N ALA A 12 -2.00 18.65 -49.03
CA ALA A 12 -2.06 18.75 -47.56
C ALA A 12 -1.83 17.36 -46.99
N ALA A 13 -0.67 17.12 -46.40
CA ALA A 13 -0.38 15.93 -45.63
C ALA A 13 -1.28 15.93 -44.36
N ILE A 14 -2.31 15.08 -44.39
CA ILE A 14 -3.14 14.80 -43.22
C ILE A 14 -2.26 13.99 -42.26
N CYS A 15 -1.59 14.64 -41.29
CA CYS A 15 -0.98 13.97 -40.16
C CYS A 15 -2.09 13.26 -39.37
N PRO A 16 -2.03 11.93 -39.18
CA PRO A 16 -2.97 11.26 -38.33
C PRO A 16 -2.82 11.85 -36.91
N PRO A 17 -3.92 12.02 -36.15
CA PRO A 17 -3.82 12.52 -34.77
C PRO A 17 -2.90 11.59 -34.01
N ALA A 18 -1.87 12.16 -33.37
CA ALA A 18 -0.97 11.44 -32.49
C ALA A 18 -1.83 10.68 -31.47
N ARG A 19 -1.80 9.34 -31.51
CA ARG A 19 -2.35 8.52 -30.44
C ARG A 19 -1.70 9.05 -29.16
N SER A 20 -2.50 9.58 -28.23
CA SER A 20 -1.99 9.92 -26.92
C SER A 20 -1.36 8.64 -26.37
N GLU A 21 -0.04 8.62 -26.21
CA GLU A 21 0.62 7.54 -25.50
C GLU A 21 -0.10 7.35 -24.18
N ALA A 22 -0.56 6.12 -23.94
CA ALA A 22 -1.20 5.79 -22.66
C ALA A 22 -0.20 6.16 -21.56
N ALA A 23 -0.64 6.97 -20.59
CA ALA A 23 0.24 7.44 -19.54
C ALA A 23 0.91 6.23 -18.87
N GLN A 24 2.22 6.13 -18.95
CA GLN A 24 3.00 5.02 -18.43
C GLN A 24 3.09 5.10 -16.91
N ALA A 25 2.98 3.97 -16.22
CA ALA A 25 3.18 3.89 -14.79
C ALA A 25 4.68 4.14 -14.47
N PRO A 26 5.03 4.88 -13.41
CA PRO A 26 6.40 4.91 -12.92
C PRO A 26 6.85 3.51 -12.48
N LYS A 27 8.14 3.20 -12.60
CA LYS A 27 8.70 1.98 -11.99
C LYS A 27 8.36 1.95 -10.50
N GLY A 28 7.99 0.79 -9.95
CA GLY A 28 7.63 0.67 -8.55
C GLY A 28 6.25 1.23 -8.17
N PHE A 29 5.41 1.64 -9.15
CA PHE A 29 4.09 2.20 -8.86
C PHE A 29 3.10 1.15 -8.34
N PHE A 30 3.18 -0.07 -8.85
CA PHE A 30 2.27 -1.16 -8.49
C PHE A 30 2.94 -2.18 -7.58
N GLY A 31 2.24 -2.54 -6.53
CA GLY A 31 2.62 -3.59 -5.59
C GLY A 31 1.48 -4.57 -5.34
N VAL A 32 1.80 -5.58 -4.54
CA VAL A 32 0.86 -6.61 -4.10
C VAL A 32 0.96 -6.80 -2.59
N HIS A 33 -0.09 -7.37 -2.00
CA HIS A 33 -0.10 -7.76 -0.59
C HIS A 33 -0.04 -9.30 -0.50
N PRO A 34 1.13 -9.90 -0.24
CA PRO A 34 1.21 -11.32 0.11
C PRO A 34 0.82 -11.49 1.58
N LEU A 35 -0.11 -12.41 1.88
CA LEU A 35 -0.38 -12.82 3.27
C LEU A 35 0.77 -13.66 3.83
N ALA A 36 1.32 -14.53 2.98
CA ALA A 36 2.55 -15.27 3.19
C ALA A 36 3.18 -15.49 1.81
N ALA A 37 4.48 -15.24 1.67
CA ALA A 37 5.20 -15.47 0.43
C ALA A 37 6.24 -16.57 0.63
N ALA A 38 6.26 -17.56 -0.26
CA ALA A 38 7.34 -18.50 -0.39
C ALA A 38 8.45 -17.92 -1.27
N THR A 39 9.66 -18.45 -1.23
CA THR A 39 10.79 -17.98 -2.06
C THR A 39 10.44 -17.92 -3.54
N ALA A 40 9.69 -18.90 -4.06
CA ALA A 40 9.24 -18.95 -5.46
C ALA A 40 8.29 -17.80 -5.82
N ASP A 41 7.52 -17.28 -4.88
CA ASP A 41 6.59 -16.18 -5.10
C ASP A 41 7.31 -14.88 -5.47
N TYR A 42 8.49 -14.59 -4.88
CA TYR A 42 9.24 -13.37 -5.20
C TYR A 42 9.75 -13.34 -6.64
N ALA A 43 10.24 -14.49 -7.15
CA ALA A 43 10.65 -14.60 -8.54
C ALA A 43 9.46 -14.42 -9.50
N GLU A 44 8.30 -15.00 -9.18
CA GLU A 44 7.07 -14.83 -9.97
C GLU A 44 6.57 -13.38 -9.91
N MET A 45 6.64 -12.71 -8.74
CA MET A 45 6.32 -11.29 -8.60
C MET A 45 7.22 -10.42 -9.49
N ALA A 46 8.54 -10.65 -9.46
CA ALA A 46 9.51 -9.91 -10.29
C ALA A 46 9.25 -10.11 -11.79
N ASN A 47 8.99 -11.34 -12.23
CA ASN A 47 8.67 -11.68 -13.61
C ASN A 47 7.38 -10.99 -14.11
N ASN A 48 6.52 -10.54 -13.19
CA ASN A 48 5.26 -9.84 -13.49
C ASN A 48 5.31 -8.34 -13.12
N ASP A 49 6.51 -7.76 -12.99
CA ASP A 49 6.74 -6.34 -12.73
C ASP A 49 6.06 -5.82 -11.44
N VAL A 50 5.95 -6.67 -10.41
CA VAL A 50 5.63 -6.22 -9.06
C VAL A 50 6.78 -5.38 -8.54
N GLY A 51 6.54 -4.10 -8.31
CA GLY A 51 7.58 -3.17 -7.88
C GLY A 51 7.84 -3.18 -6.38
N PHE A 52 6.82 -3.54 -5.59
CA PHE A 52 6.95 -3.65 -4.15
C PHE A 52 5.92 -4.60 -3.55
N ILE A 53 6.24 -5.12 -2.36
CA ILE A 53 5.28 -5.85 -1.53
C ILE A 53 4.89 -5.01 -0.33
N ARG A 54 3.61 -5.11 0.08
CA ARG A 54 3.12 -4.55 1.33
C ARG A 54 2.79 -5.70 2.27
N THR A 55 3.45 -5.79 3.42
CA THR A 55 3.28 -6.93 4.34
C THR A 55 3.36 -6.50 5.80
N GLY A 56 2.79 -7.30 6.70
CA GLY A 56 2.77 -6.99 8.12
C GLY A 56 4.12 -7.25 8.80
N PHE A 57 4.67 -6.22 9.45
CA PHE A 57 5.75 -6.37 10.44
C PHE A 57 5.12 -6.23 11.82
N VAL A 58 4.70 -7.38 12.35
CA VAL A 58 3.87 -7.43 13.56
C VAL A 58 4.76 -7.66 14.77
N TYR A 59 4.67 -6.80 15.78
CA TYR A 59 5.49 -6.85 17.00
C TYR A 59 5.63 -8.26 17.60
N HIS A 60 4.53 -9.01 17.69
CA HIS A 60 4.52 -10.35 18.27
C HIS A 60 5.26 -11.41 17.46
N GLN A 61 5.51 -11.17 16.17
CA GLN A 61 6.33 -12.05 15.34
C GLN A 61 7.83 -11.87 15.62
N ALA A 62 8.23 -10.67 16.02
CA ALA A 62 9.59 -10.37 16.43
C ALA A 62 9.81 -10.55 17.94
N ASN A 63 8.74 -10.58 18.72
CA ASN A 63 8.78 -10.83 20.17
C ASN A 63 7.69 -11.84 20.57
N PRO A 64 7.92 -13.15 20.36
CA PRO A 64 6.98 -14.18 20.79
C PRO A 64 7.01 -14.45 22.29
N GLY A 65 7.99 -13.92 23.02
CA GLY A 65 8.19 -14.12 24.47
C GLY A 65 7.38 -13.14 25.34
N PRO A 66 7.41 -13.37 26.67
CA PRO A 66 6.63 -12.55 27.62
C PRO A 66 7.31 -11.21 27.96
N SER A 67 8.61 -11.04 27.70
CA SER A 67 9.34 -9.82 28.05
C SER A 67 8.96 -8.65 27.13
N VAL A 68 8.79 -7.45 27.69
CA VAL A 68 8.39 -6.24 26.95
C VAL A 68 9.21 -5.04 27.40
N PRO A 69 10.17 -4.55 26.59
CA PRO A 69 10.67 -5.15 25.36
C PRO A 69 11.43 -6.45 25.61
N PRO A 70 11.71 -7.27 24.59
CA PRO A 70 12.56 -8.46 24.72
C PRO A 70 14.02 -8.07 24.93
N ALA A 71 14.83 -9.00 25.45
CA ALA A 71 16.28 -8.83 25.51
C ALA A 71 16.91 -8.82 24.10
N ALA A 72 16.29 -9.56 23.16
CA ALA A 72 16.62 -9.57 21.74
C ALA A 72 15.35 -9.88 20.94
N TYR A 73 15.19 -9.25 19.78
CA TYR A 73 14.11 -9.55 18.83
C TYR A 73 14.46 -10.77 17.98
N ASP A 74 13.46 -11.57 17.64
CA ASP A 74 13.54 -12.64 16.63
C ASP A 74 13.20 -12.07 15.26
N TRP A 75 14.20 -11.90 14.41
CA TRP A 75 14.05 -11.33 13.09
C TRP A 75 13.84 -12.38 11.99
N THR A 76 13.88 -13.68 12.31
CA THR A 76 13.89 -14.78 11.33
C THR A 76 12.84 -14.62 10.23
N ASN A 77 11.60 -14.28 10.61
CA ASN A 77 10.52 -14.12 9.63
C ASN A 77 10.70 -12.87 8.77
N PHE A 78 11.13 -11.75 9.36
CA PHE A 78 11.30 -10.49 8.60
C PHE A 78 12.55 -10.52 7.75
N ASP A 79 13.64 -11.14 8.23
CA ASP A 79 14.85 -11.38 7.46
C ASP A 79 14.55 -12.18 6.18
N ALA A 80 13.76 -13.24 6.29
CA ALA A 80 13.34 -14.04 5.14
C ALA A 80 12.53 -13.23 4.11
N ILE A 81 11.64 -12.34 4.58
CA ILE A 81 10.86 -11.44 3.71
C ILE A 81 11.78 -10.44 3.00
N VAL A 82 12.65 -9.78 3.75
CA VAL A 82 13.56 -8.76 3.20
C VAL A 82 14.57 -9.38 2.24
N ALA A 83 15.16 -10.54 2.60
CA ALA A 83 16.07 -11.26 1.72
C ALA A 83 15.41 -11.66 0.40
N GLY A 84 14.24 -12.32 0.45
CA GLY A 84 13.53 -12.78 -0.74
C GLY A 84 13.10 -11.63 -1.66
N ALA A 85 12.70 -10.49 -1.11
CA ALA A 85 12.39 -9.31 -1.86
C ALA A 85 13.64 -8.68 -2.50
N ALA A 86 14.73 -8.54 -1.72
CA ALA A 86 15.99 -7.94 -2.18
C ALA A 86 16.65 -8.75 -3.30
N GLU A 87 16.64 -10.09 -3.23
CA GLU A 87 17.13 -10.99 -4.29
C GLU A 87 16.49 -10.69 -5.66
N GLN A 88 15.28 -10.18 -5.65
CA GLN A 88 14.49 -9.88 -6.86
C GLN A 88 14.37 -8.38 -7.15
N GLY A 89 14.98 -7.52 -6.35
CA GLY A 89 14.88 -6.06 -6.50
C GLY A 89 13.46 -5.52 -6.28
N ILE A 90 12.69 -6.17 -5.41
CA ILE A 90 11.33 -5.78 -5.01
C ILE A 90 11.43 -4.98 -3.70
N ASP A 91 10.83 -3.78 -3.66
CA ASP A 91 10.78 -2.98 -2.43
C ASP A 91 9.85 -3.61 -1.38
N VAL A 92 10.12 -3.37 -0.11
CA VAL A 92 9.26 -3.78 1.00
C VAL A 92 8.62 -2.56 1.64
N LEU A 93 7.29 -2.52 1.68
CA LEU A 93 6.51 -1.60 2.50
C LEU A 93 6.01 -2.36 3.74
N PRO A 94 6.72 -2.30 4.89
CA PRO A 94 6.25 -2.92 6.11
C PRO A 94 5.07 -2.17 6.69
N VAL A 95 4.04 -2.89 7.11
CA VAL A 95 2.95 -2.37 7.92
C VAL A 95 3.28 -2.65 9.38
N LEU A 96 3.62 -1.61 10.11
CA LEU A 96 4.03 -1.70 11.52
C LEU A 96 2.78 -1.92 12.39
N LEU A 97 2.68 -3.08 13.01
CA LEU A 97 1.49 -3.56 13.72
C LEU A 97 1.83 -4.23 15.06
N GLY A 98 0.77 -4.43 15.84
CA GLY A 98 0.84 -5.16 17.11
C GLY A 98 1.09 -4.25 18.30
N THR A 99 0.55 -4.67 19.45
CA THR A 99 0.67 -3.93 20.70
C THR A 99 1.62 -4.66 21.63
N PRO A 100 2.77 -4.08 21.99
CA PRO A 100 3.67 -4.71 22.95
C PRO A 100 2.95 -5.12 24.23
N GLY A 101 3.10 -6.39 24.63
CA GLY A 101 2.51 -6.95 25.83
C GLY A 101 0.99 -7.21 25.78
N ASN A 102 0.33 -6.96 24.65
CA ASN A 102 -1.11 -7.21 24.50
C ASN A 102 -1.45 -7.71 23.11
N THR A 103 -2.05 -8.91 23.03
CA THR A 103 -2.49 -9.54 21.76
C THR A 103 -4.00 -9.40 21.52
N GLU A 104 -4.72 -8.72 22.41
CA GLU A 104 -6.15 -8.52 22.25
C GLU A 104 -6.45 -7.69 20.98
N ARG A 105 -7.47 -8.11 20.27
CA ARG A 105 -7.90 -7.43 19.05
C ARG A 105 -8.31 -5.98 19.33
N GLY A 106 -7.68 -5.07 18.58
CA GLY A 106 -7.94 -3.63 18.69
C GLY A 106 -7.18 -2.94 19.83
N SER A 107 -6.31 -3.66 20.58
CA SER A 107 -5.32 -3.03 21.46
C SER A 107 -4.35 -2.14 20.67
N THR A 108 -3.75 -1.17 21.34
CA THR A 108 -2.85 -0.20 20.68
C THR A 108 -1.60 0.05 21.51
N PRO A 109 -0.47 0.42 20.87
CA PRO A 109 0.76 0.79 21.61
C PRO A 109 0.60 1.98 22.57
N LEU A 110 -0.56 2.64 22.56
CA LEU A 110 -0.86 3.77 23.44
C LEU A 110 -1.65 3.37 24.68
N ASP A 111 -1.98 2.10 24.86
CA ASP A 111 -2.83 1.63 25.95
C ASP A 111 -2.12 1.75 27.31
N THR A 112 -0.79 1.55 27.33
CA THR A 112 0.05 1.79 28.51
C THR A 112 1.35 2.52 28.17
N PRO A 113 1.99 3.18 29.17
CA PRO A 113 3.32 3.78 28.97
C PRO A 113 4.40 2.77 28.55
N GLU A 114 4.35 1.56 29.13
CA GLU A 114 5.28 0.46 28.86
C GLU A 114 5.13 -0.02 27.41
N ALA A 115 3.90 -0.23 26.93
CA ALA A 115 3.63 -0.58 25.56
C ALA A 115 4.10 0.52 24.58
N THR A 116 3.93 1.79 24.95
CA THR A 116 4.43 2.91 24.14
C THR A 116 5.96 2.95 24.10
N ALA A 117 6.63 2.66 25.21
CA ALA A 117 8.10 2.60 25.26
C ALA A 117 8.63 1.44 24.40
N ALA A 118 8.07 0.25 24.56
CA ALA A 118 8.45 -0.93 23.79
C ALA A 118 8.12 -0.79 22.29
N TRP A 119 7.05 -0.10 21.95
CA TRP A 119 6.75 0.25 20.56
C TRP A 119 7.84 1.11 19.92
N LYS A 120 8.32 2.13 20.62
CA LYS A 120 9.43 2.98 20.16
C LYS A 120 10.72 2.20 20.02
N ASP A 121 11.03 1.32 20.99
CA ASP A 121 12.18 0.43 20.95
C ASP A 121 12.13 -0.47 19.71
N TYR A 122 10.99 -1.10 19.45
CA TYR A 122 10.75 -1.93 18.27
C TYR A 122 10.96 -1.17 16.96
N LEU A 123 10.44 0.05 16.84
CA LEU A 123 10.63 0.87 15.65
C LEU A 123 12.11 1.23 15.44
N THR A 124 12.79 1.61 16.52
CA THR A 124 14.24 1.88 16.48
C THR A 124 15.02 0.66 15.99
N ALA A 125 14.71 -0.53 16.53
CA ALA A 125 15.35 -1.77 16.16
C ALA A 125 15.11 -2.16 14.68
N LEU A 126 13.87 -1.95 14.19
CA LEU A 126 13.53 -2.19 12.78
C LEU A 126 14.31 -1.31 11.82
N VAL A 127 14.37 -0.01 12.09
CA VAL A 127 15.09 0.93 11.22
C VAL A 127 16.59 0.63 11.22
N ARG A 128 17.19 0.36 12.39
CA ARG A 128 18.60 -0.03 12.49
C ARG A 128 18.91 -1.33 11.78
N ARG A 129 17.94 -2.25 11.68
CA ARG A 129 18.16 -3.50 11.00
C ARG A 129 17.97 -3.41 9.48
N TYR A 130 16.90 -2.77 9.01
CA TYR A 130 16.48 -2.85 7.60
C TYR A 130 16.57 -1.53 6.83
N GLY A 131 16.82 -0.42 7.52
CA GLY A 131 17.01 0.88 6.90
C GLY A 131 18.33 1.01 6.15
N PRO A 132 18.65 2.21 5.61
CA PRO A 132 19.94 2.50 5.07
C PRO A 132 21.06 2.19 6.08
N ASP A 133 22.13 1.54 5.63
CA ASP A 133 23.25 1.07 6.47
C ASP A 133 22.86 0.10 7.61
N GLY A 134 21.70 -0.56 7.50
CA GLY A 134 21.18 -1.46 8.52
C GLY A 134 22.01 -2.74 8.70
N ASP A 135 21.99 -3.29 9.93
CA ASP A 135 22.76 -4.50 10.30
C ASP A 135 22.47 -5.70 9.39
N PHE A 136 21.22 -5.85 8.92
CA PHE A 136 20.84 -6.93 8.02
C PHE A 136 21.70 -6.96 6.75
N TRP A 137 22.03 -5.81 6.17
CA TRP A 137 22.81 -5.72 4.93
C TRP A 137 24.27 -6.08 5.16
N ALA A 138 24.82 -5.71 6.31
CA ALA A 138 26.17 -6.09 6.71
C ALA A 138 26.30 -7.59 6.99
N GLU A 139 25.26 -8.21 7.56
CA GLU A 139 25.16 -9.64 7.82
C GLU A 139 24.95 -10.48 6.54
N ASN A 140 24.43 -9.86 5.47
CA ASN A 140 24.11 -10.52 4.19
C ASN A 140 24.86 -9.89 2.99
N PRO A 141 26.20 -9.92 2.96
CA PRO A 141 27.00 -9.20 1.97
C PRO A 141 26.87 -9.70 0.52
N LEU A 142 26.21 -10.85 0.31
CA LEU A 142 25.92 -11.38 -1.03
C LEU A 142 24.63 -10.79 -1.64
N LEU A 143 23.77 -10.18 -0.83
CA LEU A 143 22.60 -9.47 -1.31
C LEU A 143 22.99 -8.07 -1.77
N THR A 144 22.40 -7.61 -2.87
CA THR A 144 22.42 -6.17 -3.21
C THR A 144 21.53 -5.46 -2.20
N PRO A 145 22.02 -4.49 -1.42
CA PRO A 145 21.19 -3.78 -0.46
C PRO A 145 19.98 -3.11 -1.15
N ASN A 146 18.81 -3.34 -0.58
CA ASN A 146 17.54 -2.73 -0.96
C ASN A 146 16.83 -2.28 0.33
N PRO A 147 17.34 -1.21 0.99
CA PRO A 147 16.89 -0.80 2.30
C PRO A 147 15.43 -0.36 2.31
N ILE A 148 14.78 -0.54 3.46
CA ILE A 148 13.42 -0.06 3.66
C ILE A 148 13.47 1.45 3.92
N GLU A 149 12.88 2.22 3.02
CA GLU A 149 12.81 3.68 3.09
C GLU A 149 11.39 4.16 3.47
N ASP A 150 10.35 3.35 3.18
CA ASP A 150 8.95 3.65 3.41
C ASP A 150 8.41 2.83 4.59
N TRP A 151 7.82 3.46 5.60
CA TRP A 151 7.32 2.80 6.81
C TRP A 151 5.84 3.10 7.03
N GLN A 152 4.96 2.11 6.84
CA GLN A 152 3.52 2.30 7.05
C GLN A 152 3.15 2.05 8.51
N VAL A 153 2.64 3.10 9.18
CA VAL A 153 2.28 3.04 10.59
C VAL A 153 0.82 2.62 10.77
N TRP A 154 0.60 1.38 11.20
CA TRP A 154 -0.71 0.79 11.49
C TRP A 154 -1.56 0.45 10.25
N ASN A 155 -2.73 -0.18 10.52
CA ASN A 155 -3.72 -0.56 9.51
C ASN A 155 -5.13 -0.21 9.98
N GLU A 156 -5.94 0.45 9.16
CA GLU A 156 -7.37 0.71 9.32
C GLU A 156 -7.80 1.17 10.74
N PRO A 157 -7.19 2.22 11.30
CA PRO A 157 -7.49 2.67 12.67
C PRO A 157 -8.89 3.29 12.81
N ASN A 158 -9.61 3.44 11.69
CA ASN A 158 -11.01 3.84 11.64
C ASN A 158 -11.99 2.66 11.76
N SER A 159 -11.48 1.43 11.87
CA SER A 159 -12.23 0.18 12.01
C SER A 159 -12.14 -0.38 13.43
N PHE A 160 -13.26 -0.83 14.00
CA PHE A 160 -13.30 -1.56 15.29
C PHE A 160 -12.55 -2.91 15.25
N ASN A 161 -12.22 -3.39 14.05
CA ASN A 161 -11.42 -4.60 13.91
C ASN A 161 -9.95 -4.39 14.29
N ASN A 162 -9.42 -3.19 14.04
CA ASN A 162 -8.01 -2.87 14.19
C ASN A 162 -7.74 -1.83 15.29
N TRP A 163 -8.79 -1.25 15.85
CA TRP A 163 -8.73 -0.30 16.95
C TRP A 163 -10.02 -0.38 17.77
N ALA A 164 -9.98 -0.92 18.98
CA ALA A 164 -11.18 -1.23 19.78
C ALA A 164 -12.12 -0.02 19.96
N LYS A 165 -11.56 1.18 20.06
CA LYS A 165 -12.31 2.45 20.09
C LYS A 165 -11.69 3.43 19.08
N PRO A 166 -12.06 3.34 17.78
CA PRO A 166 -11.49 4.19 16.74
C PRO A 166 -11.45 5.66 17.13
N SER A 167 -10.26 6.23 17.14
CA SER A 167 -10.03 7.60 17.56
C SER A 167 -9.01 8.30 16.66
N PRO A 168 -9.44 9.26 15.82
CA PRO A 168 -8.54 10.03 14.97
C PRO A 168 -7.44 10.76 15.75
N LYS A 169 -7.74 11.21 17.00
CA LYS A 169 -6.78 11.86 17.88
C LYS A 169 -5.73 10.88 18.40
N SER A 170 -6.16 9.69 18.85
CA SER A 170 -5.25 8.67 19.37
C SER A 170 -4.36 8.12 18.26
N TYR A 171 -4.92 7.81 17.09
CA TYR A 171 -4.12 7.38 15.96
C TYR A 171 -3.13 8.46 15.51
N GLY A 172 -3.55 9.72 15.42
CA GLY A 172 -2.64 10.84 15.10
C GLY A 172 -1.50 11.00 16.12
N ARG A 173 -1.72 10.63 17.39
CA ARG A 173 -0.66 10.56 18.40
C ARG A 173 0.30 9.40 18.15
N LEU A 174 -0.22 8.20 17.85
CA LEU A 174 0.62 7.04 17.49
C LEU A 174 1.49 7.35 16.27
N LEU A 175 0.89 7.88 15.21
CA LEU A 175 1.59 8.28 13.98
C LEU A 175 2.71 9.29 14.28
N SER A 176 2.45 10.30 15.12
CA SER A 176 3.44 11.31 15.49
C SER A 176 4.59 10.75 16.33
N ILE A 177 4.32 9.81 17.23
CA ILE A 177 5.34 9.12 18.02
C ILE A 177 6.20 8.27 17.11
N SER A 178 5.56 7.47 16.22
CA SER A 178 6.26 6.58 15.30
C SER A 178 7.15 7.36 14.32
N ALA A 179 6.62 8.42 13.70
CA ALA A 179 7.40 9.28 12.82
C ALA A 179 8.63 9.87 13.52
N LYS A 180 8.46 10.41 14.73
CA LYS A 180 9.57 10.95 15.51
C LYS A 180 10.62 9.88 15.84
N THR A 181 10.20 8.67 16.13
CA THR A 181 11.12 7.58 16.46
C THR A 181 11.90 7.13 15.22
N ILE A 182 11.20 6.90 14.11
CA ILE A 182 11.82 6.46 12.85
C ILE A 182 12.78 7.54 12.33
N HIS A 183 12.35 8.81 12.26
CA HIS A 183 13.23 9.92 11.82
C HIS A 183 14.40 10.19 12.79
N GLY A 184 14.35 9.68 14.02
CA GLY A 184 15.49 9.72 14.95
C GLY A 184 16.65 8.82 14.51
N GLU A 185 16.32 7.73 13.79
CA GLU A 185 17.29 6.76 13.27
C GLU A 185 17.59 7.03 11.78
N ASP A 186 16.56 7.31 10.98
CA ASP A 186 16.67 7.66 9.56
C ASP A 186 15.85 8.92 9.24
N PRO A 187 16.49 10.09 9.20
CA PRO A 187 15.82 11.36 8.89
C PRO A 187 15.22 11.44 7.48
N ALA A 188 15.64 10.56 6.55
CA ALA A 188 15.16 10.53 5.18
C ALA A 188 14.01 9.56 4.96
N ALA A 189 13.66 8.75 5.96
CA ALA A 189 12.56 7.78 5.88
C ALA A 189 11.22 8.42 5.55
N ASP A 190 10.42 7.79 4.69
CA ASP A 190 9.08 8.24 4.32
C ASP A 190 8.03 7.58 5.24
N ILE A 191 7.26 8.38 5.94
CA ILE A 191 6.24 7.90 6.86
C ILE A 191 4.90 7.82 6.16
N VAL A 192 4.44 6.59 5.92
CA VAL A 192 3.15 6.30 5.32
C VAL A 192 2.10 6.14 6.41
N SER A 193 1.01 6.91 6.37
CA SER A 193 -0.09 6.71 7.33
C SER A 193 -0.72 5.33 7.19
N ALA A 194 -1.48 4.88 8.19
CA ALA A 194 -2.37 3.72 8.03
C ALA A 194 -3.31 3.93 6.85
N GLY A 195 -3.52 2.88 6.08
CA GLY A 195 -4.60 2.87 5.09
C GLY A 195 -5.96 2.92 5.81
N VAL A 196 -6.73 3.97 5.60
CA VAL A 196 -8.08 4.06 6.16
C VAL A 196 -9.10 3.48 5.20
N ILE A 197 -10.07 2.73 5.72
CA ILE A 197 -11.23 2.28 4.93
C ILE A 197 -11.97 3.53 4.45
N SER A 198 -11.97 3.77 3.15
CA SER A 198 -12.52 5.01 2.60
C SER A 198 -14.04 5.09 2.74
N GLN A 199 -14.75 3.99 2.47
CA GLN A 199 -16.18 3.88 2.65
C GLN A 199 -16.51 2.50 3.24
N PRO A 200 -16.80 2.40 4.54
CA PRO A 200 -17.11 1.12 5.15
C PRO A 200 -18.42 0.54 4.59
N VAL A 201 -18.39 -0.77 4.34
CA VAL A 201 -19.57 -1.53 3.85
C VAL A 201 -20.57 -1.76 4.97
N ASN A 202 -20.16 -1.57 6.23
CA ASN A 202 -20.98 -1.71 7.42
C ASN A 202 -20.63 -0.63 8.45
N ARG A 203 -21.43 -0.52 9.53
CA ARG A 203 -21.23 0.47 10.60
C ARG A 203 -20.05 0.16 11.54
N ARG A 204 -19.15 -0.76 11.18
CA ARG A 204 -17.97 -1.13 12.00
C ARG A 204 -16.76 -0.25 11.76
N ALA A 205 -16.88 0.79 10.95
CA ALA A 205 -15.84 1.79 10.76
C ALA A 205 -16.46 3.17 10.51
N GLU A 206 -15.70 4.24 10.75
CA GLU A 206 -16.04 5.60 10.33
C GLU A 206 -15.57 5.82 8.88
N ASP A 207 -16.31 6.62 8.10
CA ASP A 207 -15.87 7.03 6.75
C ASP A 207 -14.46 7.61 6.77
N GLY A 208 -13.60 7.13 5.88
CA GLY A 208 -12.17 7.46 5.89
C GLY A 208 -11.88 8.95 5.69
N ASP A 209 -12.64 9.64 4.84
CA ASP A 209 -12.46 11.08 4.63
C ASP A 209 -12.86 11.90 5.88
N VAL A 210 -13.88 11.47 6.62
CA VAL A 210 -14.29 12.07 7.90
C VAL A 210 -13.22 11.83 8.96
N TYR A 211 -12.72 10.59 9.05
CA TYR A 211 -11.65 10.20 9.97
C TYR A 211 -10.38 11.01 9.73
N LEU A 212 -9.89 11.03 8.47
CA LEU A 212 -8.72 11.80 8.07
C LEU A 212 -8.88 13.30 8.35
N LYS A 213 -10.03 13.88 8.03
CA LYS A 213 -10.33 15.29 8.34
C LYS A 213 -10.21 15.59 9.83
N LYS A 214 -10.67 14.67 10.71
CA LYS A 214 -10.54 14.83 12.17
C LYS A 214 -9.09 14.67 12.63
N MET A 215 -8.37 13.66 12.12
CA MET A 215 -6.97 13.39 12.43
C MET A 215 -6.07 14.60 12.07
N LEU A 216 -6.23 15.13 10.87
CA LEU A 216 -5.41 16.23 10.34
C LEU A 216 -5.69 17.61 10.99
N ARG A 217 -6.67 17.71 11.90
CA ARG A 217 -6.82 18.91 12.77
C ARG A 217 -5.68 19.03 13.77
N SER A 218 -5.03 17.93 14.11
CA SER A 218 -3.84 17.92 14.97
C SER A 218 -2.62 18.27 14.12
N LYS A 219 -1.97 19.41 14.43
CA LYS A 219 -0.75 19.83 13.71
C LYS A 219 0.38 18.79 13.76
N PRO A 220 0.66 18.12 14.92
CA PRO A 220 1.63 17.03 14.95
C PRO A 220 1.27 15.89 14.00
N ALA A 221 0.02 15.42 14.00
CA ALA A 221 -0.42 14.33 13.12
C ALA A 221 -0.35 14.72 11.63
N ALA A 222 -0.72 15.97 11.29
CA ALA A 222 -0.65 16.47 9.92
C ALA A 222 0.78 16.62 9.38
N LYS A 223 1.78 16.71 10.26
CA LYS A 223 3.20 16.80 9.90
C LYS A 223 3.93 15.44 9.98
N ALA A 224 3.29 14.45 10.58
CA ALA A 224 3.92 13.17 10.87
C ALA A 224 3.88 12.20 9.68
N ALA A 225 2.95 12.38 8.74
CA ALA A 225 2.86 11.54 7.55
C ALA A 225 3.34 12.32 6.31
N ASP A 226 4.31 11.77 5.62
CA ASP A 226 4.77 12.23 4.32
C ASP A 226 3.79 11.77 3.24
N THR A 227 3.19 10.59 3.42
CA THR A 227 2.21 9.97 2.53
C THR A 227 0.94 9.59 3.28
N ILE A 228 -0.22 9.85 2.69
CA ILE A 228 -1.53 9.43 3.22
C ILE A 228 -2.01 8.20 2.47
N ALA A 229 -2.26 7.11 3.20
CA ALA A 229 -2.74 5.86 2.64
C ALA A 229 -4.26 5.69 2.81
N ILE A 230 -4.89 5.02 1.83
CA ILE A 230 -6.33 4.71 1.84
C ILE A 230 -6.60 3.32 1.27
N HIS A 231 -7.73 2.73 1.71
CA HIS A 231 -8.30 1.49 1.18
C HIS A 231 -9.67 1.79 0.55
N PRO A 232 -9.74 2.15 -0.75
CA PRO A 232 -10.96 2.60 -1.39
C PRO A 232 -11.82 1.43 -1.90
N TYR A 233 -12.11 0.46 -1.05
CA TYR A 233 -12.95 -0.69 -1.37
C TYR A 233 -14.38 -0.28 -1.71
N THR A 234 -14.79 -0.52 -2.95
CA THR A 234 -16.15 -0.23 -3.45
C THR A 234 -16.54 -1.21 -4.55
N GLY A 235 -17.83 -1.32 -4.84
CA GLY A 235 -18.33 -2.18 -5.93
C GLY A 235 -18.00 -1.69 -7.34
N SER A 236 -17.47 -0.47 -7.52
CA SER A 236 -17.20 0.09 -8.84
C SER A 236 -15.94 0.94 -8.89
N VAL A 237 -15.24 0.90 -10.03
CA VAL A 237 -14.05 1.74 -10.30
C VAL A 237 -14.38 3.25 -10.26
N LYS A 238 -15.60 3.64 -10.64
CA LYS A 238 -16.08 5.03 -10.55
C LYS A 238 -16.06 5.52 -9.10
N ASP A 239 -16.52 4.68 -8.18
CA ASP A 239 -16.55 5.03 -6.77
C ASP A 239 -15.15 5.00 -6.14
N VAL A 240 -14.26 4.09 -6.57
CA VAL A 240 -12.82 4.14 -6.22
C VAL A 240 -12.25 5.52 -6.55
N LYS A 241 -12.43 5.99 -7.79
CA LYS A 241 -11.99 7.35 -8.19
C LYS A 241 -12.57 8.42 -7.30
N LYS A 242 -13.87 8.33 -6.97
CA LYS A 242 -14.55 9.29 -6.08
C LYS A 242 -13.92 9.32 -4.69
N GLN A 243 -13.58 8.17 -4.11
CA GLN A 243 -12.92 8.08 -2.80
C GLN A 243 -11.53 8.74 -2.81
N ILE A 244 -10.71 8.48 -3.82
CA ILE A 244 -9.41 9.13 -3.99
C ILE A 244 -9.59 10.66 -4.11
N GLN A 245 -10.59 11.12 -4.87
CA GLN A 245 -10.90 12.55 -5.01
C GLN A 245 -11.36 13.20 -3.70
N LEU A 246 -12.15 12.49 -2.87
CA LEU A 246 -12.57 12.96 -1.54
C LEU A 246 -11.35 13.11 -0.63
N THR A 247 -10.47 12.11 -0.59
CA THR A 247 -9.20 12.19 0.15
C THR A 247 -8.36 13.39 -0.31
N ARG A 248 -8.18 13.60 -1.63
CA ARG A 248 -7.45 14.76 -2.15
C ARG A 248 -8.05 16.08 -1.67
N LYS A 249 -9.38 16.21 -1.68
CA LYS A 249 -10.07 17.40 -1.16
C LYS A 249 -9.83 17.63 0.33
N VAL A 250 -9.76 16.56 1.13
CA VAL A 250 -9.43 16.64 2.58
C VAL A 250 -8.03 17.18 2.76
N LEU A 251 -7.05 16.63 2.03
CA LEU A 251 -5.65 17.05 2.09
C LEU A 251 -5.45 18.50 1.61
N ASP A 252 -6.12 18.90 0.54
CA ASP A 252 -6.06 20.27 0.03
C ASP A 252 -6.59 21.29 1.05
N LYS A 253 -7.70 20.95 1.72
CA LYS A 253 -8.27 21.79 2.81
C LYS A 253 -7.33 21.83 4.04
N ALA A 254 -6.60 20.75 4.31
CA ALA A 254 -5.59 20.72 5.36
C ALA A 254 -4.27 21.41 4.97
N LYS A 255 -4.17 22.02 3.78
CA LYS A 255 -2.97 22.65 3.20
C LYS A 255 -1.85 21.66 2.85
N LEU A 256 -2.17 20.38 2.74
CA LEU A 256 -1.27 19.28 2.37
C LEU A 256 -1.35 19.00 0.85
N LYS A 257 -1.28 20.05 0.02
CA LYS A 257 -1.46 19.96 -1.43
C LYS A 257 -0.42 19.10 -2.15
N LYS A 258 0.78 18.96 -1.57
CA LYS A 258 1.89 18.18 -2.14
C LYS A 258 1.92 16.73 -1.66
N THR A 259 1.31 16.43 -0.52
CA THR A 259 1.31 15.10 0.10
C THR A 259 0.68 14.08 -0.84
N PRO A 260 1.40 13.01 -1.20
CA PRO A 260 0.88 11.95 -2.05
C PRO A 260 -0.23 11.14 -1.34
N ILE A 261 -1.02 10.45 -2.16
CA ILE A 261 -2.00 9.46 -1.72
C ILE A 261 -1.51 8.10 -2.24
N TRP A 262 -1.39 7.12 -1.34
CA TRP A 262 -1.17 5.75 -1.73
C TRP A 262 -2.45 4.94 -1.53
N VAL A 263 -2.79 4.13 -2.52
CA VAL A 263 -3.84 3.12 -2.43
C VAL A 263 -3.19 1.84 -1.95
N THR A 264 -3.10 1.67 -0.63
CA THR A 264 -2.34 0.56 -0.03
C THR A 264 -3.11 -0.76 0.05
N GLU A 265 -4.41 -0.74 -0.29
CA GLU A 265 -5.20 -1.93 -0.59
C GLU A 265 -6.34 -1.59 -1.56
N ILE A 266 -6.49 -2.40 -2.60
CA ILE A 266 -7.67 -2.46 -3.47
C ILE A 266 -7.78 -3.85 -4.06
N GLY A 267 -9.01 -4.37 -4.15
CA GLY A 267 -9.27 -5.67 -4.74
C GLY A 267 -10.75 -5.99 -4.84
N TRP A 268 -11.06 -7.07 -5.52
CA TRP A 268 -12.38 -7.70 -5.61
C TRP A 268 -12.17 -9.21 -5.59
N GLY A 269 -12.99 -9.93 -4.84
CA GLY A 269 -13.02 -11.40 -4.87
C GLY A 269 -13.78 -11.93 -6.08
N GLU A 270 -13.39 -13.11 -6.54
CA GLU A 270 -14.12 -13.86 -7.57
C GLU A 270 -15.23 -14.70 -6.94
N GLY A 271 -16.42 -14.68 -7.53
CA GLY A 271 -17.54 -15.50 -7.09
C GLY A 271 -18.91 -14.94 -7.45
N THR A 272 -19.92 -15.48 -6.77
CA THR A 272 -21.32 -15.04 -6.88
C THR A 272 -21.86 -14.73 -5.49
N SER A 273 -22.22 -13.48 -5.25
CA SER A 273 -22.72 -13.01 -3.96
C SER A 273 -23.44 -11.67 -4.11
N SER A 274 -24.25 -11.29 -3.12
CA SER A 274 -24.79 -9.94 -2.98
C SER A 274 -23.75 -8.93 -2.47
N ASN A 275 -22.58 -9.39 -1.98
CA ASN A 275 -21.50 -8.51 -1.59
C ASN A 275 -20.92 -7.81 -2.85
N PRO A 276 -20.93 -6.47 -2.95
CA PRO A 276 -20.46 -5.74 -4.13
C PRO A 276 -18.96 -5.93 -4.42
N LEU A 277 -18.20 -6.46 -3.47
CA LEU A 277 -16.79 -6.80 -3.62
C LEU A 277 -16.56 -8.22 -4.16
N ILE A 278 -17.61 -9.04 -4.30
CA ILE A 278 -17.55 -10.36 -4.94
C ILE A 278 -18.16 -10.24 -6.32
N VAL A 279 -17.37 -10.51 -7.35
CA VAL A 279 -17.75 -10.31 -8.75
C VAL A 279 -17.32 -11.51 -9.61
N SER A 280 -17.85 -11.64 -10.83
CA SER A 280 -17.34 -12.68 -11.75
C SER A 280 -15.86 -12.45 -12.11
N ALA A 281 -15.13 -13.52 -12.48
CA ALA A 281 -13.75 -13.45 -12.93
C ALA A 281 -13.51 -12.40 -14.04
N ALA A 282 -14.43 -12.31 -15.01
CA ALA A 282 -14.35 -11.30 -16.07
C ALA A 282 -14.47 -9.87 -15.52
N LYS A 283 -15.33 -9.66 -14.54
CA LYS A 283 -15.54 -8.36 -13.90
C LYS A 283 -14.37 -8.02 -12.99
N GLN A 284 -13.79 -9.00 -12.27
CA GLN A 284 -12.60 -8.82 -11.44
C GLN A 284 -11.43 -8.31 -12.29
N ARG A 285 -11.13 -8.98 -13.41
CA ARG A 285 -10.09 -8.54 -14.38
C ARG A 285 -10.36 -7.13 -14.90
N LYS A 286 -11.61 -6.86 -15.31
CA LYS A 286 -12.00 -5.53 -15.77
C LYS A 286 -11.80 -4.46 -14.68
N ASN A 287 -12.17 -4.74 -13.45
CA ASN A 287 -12.04 -3.81 -12.35
C ASN A 287 -10.56 -3.53 -12.01
N LEU A 288 -9.69 -4.58 -12.00
CA LEU A 288 -8.24 -4.40 -11.85
C LEU A 288 -7.71 -3.47 -12.95
N ARG A 289 -7.93 -3.83 -14.22
CA ARG A 289 -7.46 -3.04 -15.37
C ARG A 289 -7.92 -1.58 -15.29
N ASP A 290 -9.21 -1.38 -15.18
CA ASP A 290 -9.80 -0.05 -15.25
C ASP A 290 -9.40 0.82 -14.04
N SER A 291 -9.27 0.24 -12.82
CA SER A 291 -8.84 0.97 -11.63
C SER A 291 -7.37 1.37 -11.70
N PHE A 292 -6.49 0.47 -12.14
CA PHE A 292 -5.06 0.74 -12.25
C PHE A 292 -4.77 1.75 -13.37
N GLN A 293 -5.39 1.60 -14.54
CA GLN A 293 -5.28 2.58 -15.62
C GLN A 293 -5.82 3.96 -15.20
N MET A 294 -6.93 3.99 -14.47
CA MET A 294 -7.47 5.24 -13.90
C MET A 294 -6.47 5.89 -12.94
N MET A 295 -5.86 5.11 -12.05
CA MET A 295 -4.88 5.64 -11.10
C MET A 295 -3.65 6.20 -11.83
N VAL A 296 -3.11 5.51 -12.82
CA VAL A 296 -1.99 6.01 -13.65
C VAL A 296 -2.39 7.30 -14.38
N LYS A 297 -3.56 7.33 -15.02
CA LYS A 297 -4.06 8.52 -15.73
C LYS A 297 -4.22 9.75 -14.83
N GLU A 298 -4.76 9.53 -13.64
CA GLU A 298 -5.07 10.62 -12.69
C GLU A 298 -3.91 10.93 -11.72
N ARG A 299 -2.79 10.18 -11.76
CA ARG A 299 -1.75 10.23 -10.75
C ARG A 299 -1.18 11.63 -10.49
N ARG A 300 -0.94 12.40 -11.54
CA ARG A 300 -0.39 13.75 -11.41
C ARG A 300 -1.41 14.70 -10.77
N LYS A 301 -2.68 14.62 -11.20
CA LYS A 301 -3.77 15.47 -10.74
C LYS A 301 -4.16 15.17 -9.29
N LEU A 302 -4.25 13.90 -8.93
CA LEU A 302 -4.68 13.45 -7.60
C LEU A 302 -3.50 13.17 -6.66
N LYS A 303 -2.25 13.29 -7.15
CA LYS A 303 -1.02 12.96 -6.41
C LYS A 303 -1.02 11.51 -5.92
N ILE A 304 -1.39 10.57 -6.79
CA ILE A 304 -1.32 9.14 -6.47
C ILE A 304 0.11 8.68 -6.65
N GLY A 305 0.72 8.17 -5.58
CA GLY A 305 2.12 7.72 -5.57
C GLY A 305 2.28 6.24 -5.89
N ARG A 306 1.57 5.36 -5.19
CA ARG A 306 1.63 3.90 -5.35
C ARG A 306 0.24 3.27 -5.21
N ALA A 307 0.09 2.03 -5.72
CA ALA A 307 -1.15 1.25 -5.59
C ALA A 307 -0.84 -0.24 -5.37
N VAL A 308 -1.55 -0.86 -4.42
CA VAL A 308 -1.38 -2.26 -4.02
C VAL A 308 -2.63 -3.05 -4.37
N TRP A 309 -2.48 -4.14 -5.13
CA TRP A 309 -3.54 -5.11 -5.28
C TRP A 309 -3.60 -6.04 -4.08
N TYR A 310 -4.78 -6.23 -3.51
CA TYR A 310 -5.05 -7.14 -2.43
C TYR A 310 -5.81 -8.35 -2.98
N GLN A 311 -5.22 -9.54 -3.12
CA GLN A 311 -3.92 -10.00 -2.61
C GLN A 311 -3.11 -10.74 -3.69
N TRP A 312 -1.91 -11.26 -3.34
CA TRP A 312 -1.07 -12.02 -4.27
C TRP A 312 -1.67 -13.37 -4.65
N LYS A 313 -2.06 -14.19 -3.67
CA LYS A 313 -2.55 -15.55 -3.85
C LYS A 313 -3.89 -15.74 -3.14
N ASP A 314 -4.81 -16.48 -3.73
CA ASP A 314 -6.02 -16.94 -3.05
C ASP A 314 -5.68 -17.74 -1.81
N GLY A 315 -6.54 -17.70 -0.83
CA GLY A 315 -6.38 -18.49 0.39
C GLY A 315 -7.42 -18.10 1.43
N PRO A 316 -7.60 -18.92 2.47
CA PRO A 316 -8.58 -18.66 3.51
C PRO A 316 -8.28 -17.37 4.26
N ASP A 317 -9.29 -16.50 4.35
CA ASP A 317 -9.24 -15.31 5.18
C ASP A 317 -10.44 -15.33 6.15
N PRO A 318 -10.21 -15.55 7.45
CA PRO A 318 -11.30 -15.69 8.42
C PRO A 318 -12.02 -14.37 8.71
N VAL A 319 -11.48 -13.25 8.28
CA VAL A 319 -12.00 -11.90 8.57
C VAL A 319 -12.70 -11.29 7.35
N CYS A 320 -12.27 -11.67 6.16
CA CYS A 320 -12.66 -11.03 4.90
C CYS A 320 -13.12 -12.07 3.87
N SER A 321 -14.43 -12.27 3.76
CA SER A 321 -14.99 -13.29 2.87
C SER A 321 -14.72 -13.08 1.37
N TRP A 322 -14.55 -11.84 0.92
CA TRP A 322 -14.21 -11.56 -0.49
C TRP A 322 -12.71 -11.67 -0.77
N CYS A 323 -11.89 -11.56 0.26
CA CYS A 323 -10.43 -11.60 0.14
C CYS A 323 -9.92 -12.97 -0.29
N SER A 324 -10.56 -14.04 0.17
CA SER A 324 -10.11 -15.42 -0.11
C SER A 324 -10.02 -15.78 -1.60
N THR A 325 -10.67 -15.01 -2.47
CA THR A 325 -10.66 -15.22 -3.93
C THR A 325 -10.19 -13.98 -4.71
N SER A 326 -9.47 -13.07 -4.05
CA SER A 326 -8.96 -11.85 -4.68
C SER A 326 -7.54 -11.97 -5.21
N GLY A 327 -6.89 -13.12 -5.03
CA GLY A 327 -5.51 -13.36 -5.45
C GLY A 327 -5.28 -13.22 -6.96
N LEU A 328 -4.06 -12.82 -7.32
CA LEU A 328 -3.56 -12.88 -8.71
C LEU A 328 -3.25 -14.34 -9.11
N LEU A 329 -2.96 -15.18 -8.12
CA LEU A 329 -2.80 -16.63 -8.26
C LEU A 329 -3.96 -17.37 -7.57
N ASN A 330 -4.20 -18.60 -7.98
CA ASN A 330 -5.03 -19.56 -7.24
C ASN A 330 -4.31 -19.99 -5.95
N GLU A 331 -5.04 -20.62 -5.02
CA GLU A 331 -4.51 -21.10 -3.75
C GLU A 331 -3.36 -22.11 -3.92
N ASP A 332 -3.42 -22.96 -4.96
CA ASP A 332 -2.37 -23.92 -5.33
C ASP A 332 -1.14 -23.29 -6.01
N GLY A 333 -1.15 -21.97 -6.21
CA GLY A 333 -0.09 -21.23 -6.88
C GLY A 333 -0.19 -21.17 -8.40
N SER A 334 -1.18 -21.82 -9.01
CA SER A 334 -1.39 -21.71 -10.45
C SER A 334 -1.88 -20.30 -10.84
N THR A 335 -1.50 -19.85 -12.04
CA THR A 335 -1.77 -18.48 -12.49
C THR A 335 -3.22 -18.27 -12.85
N LYS A 336 -3.79 -17.12 -12.47
CA LYS A 336 -5.06 -16.62 -12.98
C LYS A 336 -4.82 -15.66 -14.15
N ARG A 337 -5.77 -15.56 -15.08
CA ARG A 337 -5.76 -14.47 -16.08
C ARG A 337 -5.75 -13.07 -15.49
N LEU A 338 -5.98 -12.94 -14.18
CA LEU A 338 -5.87 -11.71 -13.43
C LEU A 338 -4.43 -11.24 -13.31
N LEU A 339 -3.47 -12.19 -13.18
CA LEU A 339 -2.04 -11.90 -13.18
C LEU A 339 -1.56 -11.34 -14.53
N ASP A 340 -2.07 -11.90 -15.66
CA ASP A 340 -1.75 -11.37 -16.98
C ASP A 340 -2.17 -9.90 -17.16
N GLU A 341 -3.37 -9.55 -16.62
CA GLU A 341 -3.87 -8.17 -16.65
C GLU A 341 -3.02 -7.24 -15.77
N PHE A 342 -2.60 -7.71 -14.59
CA PHE A 342 -1.72 -6.96 -13.70
C PHE A 342 -0.38 -6.66 -14.40
N ALA A 343 0.30 -7.69 -14.87
CA ALA A 343 1.57 -7.60 -15.56
C ALA A 343 1.50 -6.71 -16.82
N ALA A 344 0.44 -6.83 -17.61
CA ALA A 344 0.23 -6.00 -18.81
C ALA A 344 0.13 -4.49 -18.49
N ILE A 345 -0.29 -4.12 -17.27
CA ILE A 345 -0.39 -2.72 -16.82
C ILE A 345 0.91 -2.27 -16.12
N ALA A 346 1.53 -3.15 -15.34
CA ALA A 346 2.74 -2.86 -14.63
C ALA A 346 3.95 -2.62 -15.57
N ARG A 347 4.01 -3.34 -16.68
CA ARG A 347 5.05 -3.21 -17.75
C ARG A 347 4.96 -1.95 -18.62
N ARG A 348 3.87 -1.17 -18.52
CA ARG A 348 3.61 -0.04 -19.43
C ARG A 348 4.22 1.27 -18.99
#